data_8ecfca6d49ed7353a0315f8bbef9c4e0
#
_entry.id   8ecfca6d49ed7353a0315f8bbef9c4e0
#
_cell.length_a   1.000
_cell.length_b   1.000
_cell.length_c   1.000
_cell.angle_alpha   90.00
_cell.angle_beta   90.00
_cell.angle_gamma   90.00
#
_symmetry.space_group_name_H-M   'P 1'
#
loop_
_entity.id
_entity.type
_entity.pdbx_description
1 polymer ?
#
loop_
_entity_poly.entity_id
_entity_poly.type
_entity_poly.pdbx_seq_one_letter_code
_entity_poly.pdbx_strand_id
1 'polypeptide(L)'
;MARPLPILGGILLSFSPPAEATAQYSIIPEPSRTELKKETAKTLQLLSDQEVPTLGTDAYRLTVTPQGAHLASGGREGRIYGLATLRQLRDQLAGQPEGIPCGVITDKPRYPWRGLMVDPARFFIPTADLKKFVDMMAYYKFNKLQIHLTDDQGWRLPVPGYPKLKSISSKRKESMRNGIPHEGMYTKQELKELVAYCATHGIEVIPEIDVPGHNQALAAAYPEFFCFPNPDTKVKTDEGVTLHLICPHKPEVWKFYAAVFKELKDIFPSGIVHLGGDEAPLEKTWAKCPLSIQYREQKGMKDVHEELKEFIKKMSSMLAGHGKRIQLWYEKPWARANIYNKGDTVFTWRMGLTPSTITETKKQGLSLIIAAGEHCYLDYPQLPGQSNRGWMPTTTLEQSYRLDPAYGRPEKETNHITGVQGTVWGEHLPTLNHILYRAYPRACAIAEAGWSPMSVRSWENFRRKLADHRQFILKRFNYDMERTKENEPPFK
;
A
#
# COMPACT_ATOMS: atom_id res chain seq x y z
N MET A 1 58.43 5.51 54.50
CA MET A 1 58.16 4.09 54.13
C MET A 1 56.98 4.04 53.19
N ALA A 2 57.27 3.95 51.90
CA ALA A 2 56.27 3.90 50.83
C ALA A 2 56.00 2.42 50.49
N ARG A 3 54.71 2.01 50.49
CA ARG A 3 54.29 0.68 50.02
C ARG A 3 54.10 0.70 48.51
N PRO A 4 54.54 -0.32 47.75
CA PRO A 4 54.31 -0.41 46.33
C PRO A 4 52.90 -0.87 46.00
N LEU A 5 52.28 -0.28 44.97
CA LEU A 5 51.00 -0.67 44.33
C LEU A 5 51.16 -1.95 43.52
N PRO A 6 50.15 -2.83 43.45
CA PRO A 6 50.20 -4.03 42.63
C PRO A 6 50.01 -3.72 41.14
N ILE A 7 50.79 -4.43 40.33
CA ILE A 7 50.73 -4.43 38.85
C ILE A 7 49.43 -5.11 38.45
N LEU A 8 48.53 -4.38 37.76
CA LEU A 8 47.35 -4.92 37.08
C LEU A 8 47.78 -5.74 35.87
N GLY A 9 47.58 -7.03 35.91
CA GLY A 9 47.74 -7.94 34.78
C GLY A 9 46.78 -7.57 33.66
N GLY A 10 47.34 -7.29 32.47
CA GLY A 10 46.55 -7.06 31.26
C GLY A 10 45.84 -8.32 30.84
N ILE A 11 44.52 -8.26 30.78
CA ILE A 11 43.68 -9.27 30.13
C ILE A 11 43.87 -9.10 28.62
N LEU A 12 44.63 -9.99 28.00
CA LEU A 12 44.62 -10.18 26.55
C LEU A 12 43.23 -10.69 26.11
N LEU A 13 42.40 -9.80 25.65
CA LEU A 13 41.21 -10.17 24.89
C LEU A 13 41.69 -10.79 23.57
N SER A 14 41.63 -12.11 23.48
CA SER A 14 41.78 -12.82 22.21
C SER A 14 40.63 -12.44 21.31
N PHE A 15 40.88 -11.56 20.33
CA PHE A 15 40.00 -11.37 19.19
C PHE A 15 40.04 -12.67 18.37
N SER A 16 39.04 -13.53 18.54
CA SER A 16 38.75 -14.56 17.55
C SER A 16 38.43 -13.83 16.24
N PRO A 17 39.04 -14.23 15.10
CA PRO A 17 38.64 -13.66 13.81
C PRO A 17 37.11 -13.87 13.64
N PRO A 18 36.40 -12.90 13.04
CA PRO A 18 34.99 -13.08 12.74
C PRO A 18 34.85 -14.36 11.93
N ALA A 19 33.91 -15.24 12.36
CA ALA A 19 33.58 -16.44 11.62
C ALA A 19 33.40 -16.04 10.14
N GLU A 20 34.06 -16.76 9.21
CA GLU A 20 33.89 -16.54 7.78
C GLU A 20 32.39 -16.39 7.50
N ALA A 21 32.02 -15.21 7.03
CA ALA A 21 30.63 -14.92 6.67
C ALA A 21 30.28 -15.90 5.55
N THR A 22 29.57 -16.98 5.88
CA THR A 22 29.09 -17.95 4.89
C THR A 22 28.30 -17.16 3.84
N ALA A 23 28.77 -17.18 2.59
CA ALA A 23 28.14 -16.50 1.48
C ALA A 23 26.65 -16.84 1.46
N GLN A 24 25.80 -15.85 1.49
CA GLN A 24 24.35 -15.98 1.57
C GLN A 24 23.70 -15.18 0.44
N TYR A 25 22.50 -15.58 0.05
CA TYR A 25 21.71 -14.76 -0.88
C TYR A 25 21.15 -13.50 -0.20
N SER A 26 21.24 -12.40 -0.92
CA SER A 26 20.60 -11.13 -0.52
C SER A 26 19.27 -10.99 -1.26
N ILE A 27 18.24 -11.68 -0.74
CA ILE A 27 16.89 -11.68 -1.30
C ILE A 27 15.92 -11.08 -0.29
N ILE A 28 15.15 -10.08 -0.73
CA ILE A 28 14.04 -9.48 0.01
C ILE A 28 12.80 -9.51 -0.90
N PRO A 29 11.66 -10.06 -0.45
CA PRO A 29 11.40 -10.74 0.84
C PRO A 29 12.17 -12.05 1.00
N GLU A 30 12.40 -12.44 2.28
CA GLU A 30 13.05 -13.71 2.63
C GLU A 30 12.30 -14.90 2.04
N PRO A 31 12.95 -15.76 1.25
CA PRO A 31 12.31 -16.96 0.70
C PRO A 31 11.89 -17.95 1.77
N SER A 32 10.84 -18.73 1.49
CA SER A 32 10.32 -19.75 2.41
C SER A 32 11.36 -20.85 2.71
N ARG A 33 12.19 -21.20 1.72
CA ARG A 33 13.27 -22.17 1.86
C ARG A 33 14.41 -21.89 0.89
N THR A 34 15.64 -21.88 1.42
CA THR A 34 16.88 -21.77 0.63
C THR A 34 17.85 -22.86 1.03
N GLU A 35 18.37 -23.60 0.06
CA GLU A 35 19.39 -24.62 0.24
C GLU A 35 20.63 -24.21 -0.53
N LEU A 36 21.71 -23.84 0.19
CA LEU A 36 22.96 -23.41 -0.42
C LEU A 36 23.90 -24.59 -0.60
N LYS A 37 24.73 -24.53 -1.64
CA LYS A 37 25.80 -25.49 -1.95
C LYS A 37 27.15 -24.80 -1.84
N LYS A 38 28.24 -25.56 -1.72
CA LYS A 38 29.61 -25.02 -1.66
C LYS A 38 30.10 -24.44 -3.00
N GLU A 39 29.54 -24.96 -4.10
CA GLU A 39 29.85 -24.47 -5.46
C GLU A 39 29.38 -23.03 -5.64
N THR A 40 30.06 -22.29 -6.52
CA THR A 40 29.70 -20.91 -6.87
C THR A 40 29.28 -20.78 -8.33
N ALA A 41 28.35 -19.87 -8.58
CA ALA A 41 27.91 -19.45 -9.90
C ALA A 41 28.51 -18.08 -10.23
N LYS A 42 29.18 -17.97 -11.38
CA LYS A 42 29.70 -16.73 -11.95
C LYS A 42 28.81 -16.17 -13.06
N THR A 43 27.75 -16.88 -13.38
CA THR A 43 26.73 -16.46 -14.36
C THR A 43 25.34 -16.85 -13.86
N LEU A 44 24.34 -16.06 -14.20
CA LEU A 44 22.93 -16.29 -13.91
C LEU A 44 22.10 -16.16 -15.19
N GLN A 45 22.67 -16.64 -16.33
CA GLN A 45 21.86 -16.81 -17.54
C GLN A 45 20.71 -17.77 -17.22
N LEU A 46 19.50 -17.44 -17.63
CA LEU A 46 18.34 -18.32 -17.50
C LEU A 46 18.43 -19.41 -18.56
N LEU A 47 18.70 -20.64 -18.13
CA LEU A 47 18.91 -21.80 -19.02
C LEU A 47 17.60 -22.54 -19.29
N SER A 48 16.68 -22.54 -18.34
CA SER A 48 15.33 -23.08 -18.53
C SER A 48 14.29 -22.29 -17.74
N ASP A 49 13.09 -22.24 -18.27
CA ASP A 49 11.92 -21.59 -17.70
C ASP A 49 10.72 -22.48 -18.00
N GLN A 50 10.25 -23.22 -17.00
CA GLN A 50 9.25 -24.26 -17.16
C GLN A 50 8.06 -24.04 -16.25
N GLU A 51 6.86 -24.28 -16.76
CA GLU A 51 5.66 -24.34 -15.93
C GLU A 51 5.48 -25.73 -15.35
N VAL A 52 5.32 -25.81 -14.02
CA VAL A 52 5.13 -27.01 -13.21
C VAL A 52 3.92 -26.78 -12.30
N PRO A 53 2.69 -27.00 -12.77
CA PRO A 53 1.45 -26.63 -12.04
C PRO A 53 1.33 -27.22 -10.64
N THR A 54 1.97 -28.38 -10.40
CA THR A 54 1.99 -29.04 -9.08
C THR A 54 2.67 -28.23 -7.98
N LEU A 55 3.45 -27.18 -8.31
CA LEU A 55 4.02 -26.27 -7.33
C LEU A 55 2.97 -25.35 -6.69
N GLY A 56 1.84 -25.10 -7.39
CA GLY A 56 0.83 -24.11 -7.02
C GLY A 56 1.08 -22.77 -7.73
N THR A 57 0.01 -22.09 -8.12
CA THR A 57 0.00 -20.94 -9.06
C THR A 57 1.03 -19.85 -8.73
N ASP A 58 1.17 -19.50 -7.44
CA ASP A 58 2.05 -18.43 -6.96
C ASP A 58 3.45 -18.90 -6.57
N ALA A 59 3.70 -20.21 -6.63
CA ALA A 59 4.95 -20.80 -6.18
C ALA A 59 5.97 -20.91 -7.32
N TYR A 60 7.25 -20.88 -6.94
CA TYR A 60 8.35 -21.16 -7.85
C TYR A 60 9.48 -21.91 -7.16
N ARG A 61 10.32 -22.55 -7.98
CA ARG A 61 11.62 -23.10 -7.61
C ARG A 61 12.68 -22.54 -8.55
N LEU A 62 13.67 -21.88 -7.99
CA LEU A 62 14.82 -21.35 -8.72
C LEU A 62 16.07 -22.11 -8.31
N THR A 63 16.69 -22.80 -9.28
CA THR A 63 17.93 -23.56 -9.08
C THR A 63 19.08 -22.79 -9.71
N VAL A 64 20.09 -22.47 -8.90
CA VAL A 64 21.34 -21.82 -9.33
C VAL A 64 22.43 -22.89 -9.42
N THR A 65 23.08 -22.97 -10.59
CA THR A 65 24.17 -23.88 -10.89
C THR A 65 25.39 -23.09 -11.40
N PRO A 66 26.58 -23.68 -11.48
CA PRO A 66 27.74 -23.00 -12.06
C PRO A 66 27.52 -22.50 -13.50
N GLN A 67 26.63 -23.15 -14.26
CA GLN A 67 26.33 -22.85 -15.66
C GLN A 67 25.25 -21.77 -15.81
N GLY A 68 24.43 -21.51 -14.79
CA GLY A 68 23.33 -20.55 -14.85
C GLY A 68 22.17 -20.92 -13.94
N ALA A 69 21.00 -20.43 -14.27
CA ALA A 69 19.79 -20.56 -13.46
C ALA A 69 18.69 -21.35 -14.21
N HIS A 70 17.91 -22.13 -13.46
CA HIS A 70 16.74 -22.85 -13.94
C HIS A 70 15.54 -22.45 -13.11
N LEU A 71 14.48 -21.98 -13.75
CA LEU A 71 13.22 -21.59 -13.13
C LEU A 71 12.14 -22.64 -13.42
N ALA A 72 11.49 -23.12 -12.37
CA ALA A 72 10.23 -23.84 -12.44
C ALA A 72 9.16 -23.04 -11.68
N SER A 73 8.02 -22.80 -12.27
CA SER A 73 6.93 -21.99 -11.69
C SER A 73 5.61 -22.73 -11.78
N GLY A 74 4.72 -22.52 -10.79
CA GLY A 74 3.42 -23.18 -10.78
C GLY A 74 2.39 -22.51 -11.70
N GLY A 75 2.69 -21.29 -12.16
CA GLY A 75 1.87 -20.51 -13.07
C GLY A 75 2.52 -19.15 -13.34
N ARG A 76 1.75 -18.26 -14.01
CA ARG A 76 2.21 -16.93 -14.41
C ARG A 76 2.76 -16.10 -13.24
N GLU A 77 2.06 -16.07 -12.11
CA GLU A 77 2.43 -15.29 -10.92
C GLU A 77 3.72 -15.85 -10.31
N GLY A 78 3.82 -17.17 -10.12
CA GLY A 78 5.03 -17.84 -9.65
C GLY A 78 6.24 -17.54 -10.54
N ARG A 79 6.04 -17.50 -11.87
CA ARG A 79 7.08 -17.14 -12.83
C ARG A 79 7.56 -15.68 -12.63
N ILE A 80 6.64 -14.72 -12.48
CA ILE A 80 6.97 -13.32 -12.22
C ILE A 80 7.81 -13.19 -10.95
N TYR A 81 7.41 -13.85 -9.87
CA TYR A 81 8.13 -13.80 -8.59
C TYR A 81 9.49 -14.48 -8.64
N GLY A 82 9.60 -15.62 -9.36
CA GLY A 82 10.88 -16.29 -9.59
C GLY A 82 11.85 -15.43 -10.39
N LEU A 83 11.36 -14.73 -11.42
CA LEU A 83 12.16 -13.77 -12.19
C LEU A 83 12.56 -12.54 -11.37
N ALA A 84 11.72 -12.08 -10.44
CA ALA A 84 12.10 -11.01 -9.50
C ALA A 84 13.25 -11.46 -8.60
N THR A 85 13.19 -12.69 -8.08
CA THR A 85 14.29 -13.28 -7.30
C THR A 85 15.57 -13.42 -8.12
N LEU A 86 15.48 -13.93 -9.35
CA LEU A 86 16.64 -14.04 -10.25
C LEU A 86 17.26 -12.67 -10.53
N ARG A 87 16.45 -11.62 -10.64
CA ARG A 87 16.91 -10.24 -10.83
C ARG A 87 17.73 -9.77 -9.63
N GLN A 88 17.26 -10.00 -8.41
CA GLN A 88 18.00 -9.66 -7.18
C GLN A 88 19.32 -10.40 -7.07
N LEU A 89 19.34 -11.70 -7.43
CA LEU A 89 20.58 -12.48 -7.47
C LEU A 89 21.56 -11.98 -8.53
N ARG A 90 21.07 -11.52 -9.68
CA ARG A 90 21.92 -10.89 -10.71
C ARG A 90 22.54 -9.56 -10.23
N ASP A 91 21.77 -8.79 -9.47
CA ASP A 91 22.27 -7.55 -8.88
C ASP A 91 23.33 -7.85 -7.81
N GLN A 92 23.14 -8.90 -7.01
CA GLN A 92 24.14 -9.38 -6.06
C GLN A 92 25.41 -9.84 -6.78
N LEU A 93 25.28 -10.68 -7.81
CA LEU A 93 26.41 -11.20 -8.59
C LEU A 93 27.23 -10.05 -9.24
N ALA A 94 26.56 -8.99 -9.70
CA ALA A 94 27.25 -7.83 -10.26
C ALA A 94 28.12 -7.06 -9.25
N GLY A 95 27.90 -7.26 -7.96
CA GLY A 95 28.72 -6.74 -6.85
C GLY A 95 29.75 -7.77 -6.31
N GLN A 96 29.69 -9.03 -6.76
CA GLN A 96 30.52 -10.14 -6.26
C GLN A 96 31.13 -10.91 -7.45
N PRO A 97 32.20 -10.40 -8.06
CA PRO A 97 32.80 -11.00 -9.26
C PRO A 97 33.40 -12.41 -9.02
N GLU A 98 33.68 -12.77 -7.77
CA GLU A 98 34.09 -14.13 -7.36
C GLU A 98 32.95 -15.16 -7.49
N GLY A 99 31.71 -14.68 -7.58
CA GLY A 99 30.51 -15.50 -7.72
C GLY A 99 29.64 -15.51 -6.48
N ILE A 100 28.43 -16.06 -6.64
CA ILE A 100 27.48 -16.29 -5.54
C ILE A 100 27.29 -17.81 -5.34
N PRO A 101 26.84 -18.27 -4.16
CA PRO A 101 26.61 -19.71 -3.94
C PRO A 101 25.65 -20.29 -4.96
N CYS A 102 25.89 -21.54 -5.42
CA CYS A 102 24.87 -22.35 -6.03
C CYS A 102 23.83 -22.79 -5.00
N GLY A 103 22.66 -23.19 -5.46
CA GLY A 103 21.63 -23.63 -4.52
C GLY A 103 20.23 -23.74 -5.12
N VAL A 104 19.27 -24.01 -4.26
CA VAL A 104 17.86 -24.11 -4.63
C VAL A 104 17.04 -23.20 -3.72
N ILE A 105 16.20 -22.37 -4.32
CA ILE A 105 15.21 -21.53 -3.66
C ILE A 105 13.85 -22.09 -3.99
N THR A 106 13.08 -22.50 -2.97
CA THR A 106 11.67 -22.89 -3.11
C THR A 106 10.82 -21.89 -2.34
N ASP A 107 9.89 -21.23 -3.01
CA ASP A 107 9.26 -20.04 -2.44
C ASP A 107 7.82 -19.84 -2.94
N LYS A 108 7.01 -19.23 -2.08
CA LYS A 108 5.64 -18.81 -2.35
C LYS A 108 5.21 -17.73 -1.35
N PRO A 109 4.23 -16.87 -1.68
CA PRO A 109 3.75 -15.86 -0.74
C PRO A 109 2.98 -16.47 0.44
N ARG A 110 3.14 -15.87 1.62
CA ARG A 110 2.34 -16.19 2.82
C ARG A 110 0.90 -15.72 2.66
N TYR A 111 0.69 -14.54 2.08
CA TYR A 111 -0.63 -13.95 1.88
C TYR A 111 -0.89 -13.63 0.40
N PRO A 112 -2.13 -13.78 -0.07
CA PRO A 112 -2.50 -13.46 -1.45
C PRO A 112 -2.52 -11.96 -1.75
N TRP A 113 -2.72 -11.08 -0.76
CA TRP A 113 -2.68 -9.63 -0.91
C TRP A 113 -1.39 -9.06 -0.32
N ARG A 114 -0.61 -8.38 -1.13
CA ARG A 114 0.60 -7.64 -0.76
C ARG A 114 0.57 -6.31 -1.49
N GLY A 115 -0.03 -5.30 -0.82
CA GLY A 115 -0.39 -4.03 -1.44
C GLY A 115 0.51 -2.87 -1.04
N LEU A 116 0.58 -1.88 -1.94
CA LEU A 116 0.89 -0.51 -1.61
C LEU A 116 -0.24 0.39 -2.12
N MET A 117 -0.54 1.45 -1.39
CA MET A 117 -1.45 2.51 -1.80
C MET A 117 -0.67 3.79 -2.03
N VAL A 118 -1.02 4.52 -3.09
CA VAL A 118 -0.53 5.88 -3.38
C VAL A 118 -1.69 6.83 -3.54
N ASP A 119 -1.45 8.10 -3.23
CA ASP A 119 -2.48 9.14 -3.13
C ASP A 119 -2.23 10.30 -4.10
N PRO A 120 -2.59 10.14 -5.37
CA PRO A 120 -2.56 11.25 -6.33
C PRO A 120 -3.65 12.30 -6.09
N ALA A 121 -4.64 12.04 -5.23
CA ALA A 121 -5.68 13.02 -4.92
C ALA A 121 -5.09 14.23 -4.19
N ARG A 122 -4.17 14.01 -3.22
CA ARG A 122 -3.49 15.07 -2.51
C ARG A 122 -2.43 15.75 -3.37
N PHE A 123 -1.53 14.98 -3.97
CA PHE A 123 -0.60 15.50 -4.97
C PHE A 123 -0.63 14.61 -6.21
N PHE A 124 -0.93 15.20 -7.36
CA PHE A 124 -1.00 14.47 -8.62
C PHE A 124 0.34 13.82 -8.95
N ILE A 125 0.31 12.52 -9.24
CA ILE A 125 1.48 11.73 -9.60
C ILE A 125 1.36 11.36 -11.08
N PRO A 126 2.23 11.87 -11.96
CA PRO A 126 2.22 11.49 -13.38
C PRO A 126 2.37 9.97 -13.57
N THR A 127 1.72 9.40 -14.60
CA THR A 127 1.80 7.96 -14.85
C THR A 127 3.22 7.45 -15.12
N ALA A 128 4.10 8.30 -15.63
CA ALA A 128 5.52 7.99 -15.78
C ALA A 128 6.22 7.72 -14.44
N ASP A 129 5.84 8.48 -13.40
CA ASP A 129 6.36 8.28 -12.05
C ASP A 129 5.69 7.11 -11.34
N LEU A 130 4.40 6.89 -11.58
CA LEU A 130 3.72 5.68 -11.09
C LEU A 130 4.36 4.41 -11.67
N LYS A 131 4.77 4.39 -12.92
CA LYS A 131 5.50 3.25 -13.53
C LYS A 131 6.82 2.97 -12.80
N LYS A 132 7.59 3.99 -12.45
CA LYS A 132 8.83 3.81 -11.63
C LYS A 132 8.53 3.25 -10.23
N PHE A 133 7.44 3.69 -9.60
CA PHE A 133 6.99 3.14 -8.34
C PHE A 133 6.59 1.66 -8.47
N VAL A 134 5.88 1.31 -9.56
CA VAL A 134 5.50 -0.08 -9.90
C VAL A 134 6.72 -0.97 -10.11
N ASP A 135 7.78 -0.47 -10.75
CA ASP A 135 9.03 -1.23 -10.93
C ASP A 135 9.65 -1.64 -9.58
N MET A 136 9.66 -0.73 -8.62
CA MET A 136 10.13 -1.03 -7.26
C MET A 136 9.19 -1.99 -6.52
N MET A 137 7.87 -1.84 -6.70
CA MET A 137 6.89 -2.79 -6.17
C MET A 137 7.13 -4.21 -6.70
N ALA A 138 7.33 -4.35 -8.00
CA ALA A 138 7.57 -5.63 -8.67
C ALA A 138 8.89 -6.27 -8.20
N TYR A 139 9.93 -5.48 -7.99
CA TYR A 139 11.22 -5.93 -7.48
C TYR A 139 11.11 -6.59 -6.11
N TYR A 140 10.18 -6.09 -5.26
CA TYR A 140 9.88 -6.62 -3.93
C TYR A 140 8.62 -7.49 -3.86
N LYS A 141 8.12 -7.99 -5.00
CA LYS A 141 7.03 -8.96 -5.12
C LYS A 141 5.68 -8.49 -4.55
N PHE A 142 5.41 -7.18 -4.55
CA PHE A 142 4.07 -6.67 -4.35
C PHE A 142 3.17 -7.03 -5.53
N ASN A 143 1.86 -7.19 -5.29
CA ASN A 143 0.91 -7.58 -6.33
C ASN A 143 -0.37 -6.74 -6.37
N LYS A 144 -0.51 -5.74 -5.51
CA LYS A 144 -1.67 -4.84 -5.51
C LYS A 144 -1.20 -3.39 -5.41
N LEU A 145 -1.68 -2.55 -6.33
CA LEU A 145 -1.51 -1.10 -6.28
C LEU A 145 -2.88 -0.45 -6.10
N GLN A 146 -3.19 0.06 -4.92
CA GLN A 146 -4.36 0.90 -4.70
C GLN A 146 -4.02 2.34 -5.08
N ILE A 147 -4.88 2.97 -5.86
CA ILE A 147 -4.73 4.37 -6.28
C ILE A 147 -5.90 5.17 -5.70
N HIS A 148 -5.61 6.04 -4.75
CA HIS A 148 -6.58 6.95 -4.12
C HIS A 148 -6.85 8.14 -5.04
N LEU A 149 -7.90 8.01 -5.88
CA LEU A 149 -8.14 8.92 -7.00
C LEU A 149 -8.92 10.19 -6.63
N THR A 150 -9.57 10.20 -5.47
CA THR A 150 -10.45 11.31 -5.07
C THR A 150 -10.35 11.59 -3.58
N ASP A 151 -10.24 12.89 -3.26
CA ASP A 151 -10.28 13.39 -1.88
C ASP A 151 -10.67 14.88 -1.86
N ASP A 152 -10.64 15.51 -0.69
CA ASP A 152 -10.94 16.92 -0.46
C ASP A 152 -10.04 17.86 -1.28
N GLN A 153 -8.79 17.44 -1.57
CA GLN A 153 -7.78 18.22 -2.28
C GLN A 153 -7.73 17.98 -3.78
N GLY A 154 -8.45 16.96 -4.29
CA GLY A 154 -8.44 16.72 -5.72
C GLY A 154 -9.26 15.53 -6.19
N TRP A 155 -9.72 15.63 -7.42
CA TRP A 155 -10.37 14.55 -8.17
C TRP A 155 -9.53 14.22 -9.41
N ARG A 156 -9.10 12.96 -9.59
CA ARG A 156 -8.14 12.57 -10.63
C ARG A 156 -8.70 11.67 -11.72
N LEU A 157 -9.92 11.14 -11.53
CA LEU A 157 -10.59 10.28 -12.51
C LEU A 157 -11.37 11.11 -13.53
N PRO A 158 -11.18 10.93 -14.86
CA PRO A 158 -12.01 11.57 -15.86
C PRO A 158 -13.40 10.93 -15.88
N VAL A 159 -14.46 11.73 -15.93
CA VAL A 159 -15.85 11.25 -16.01
C VAL A 159 -16.57 12.02 -17.14
N PRO A 160 -16.92 11.38 -18.26
CA PRO A 160 -17.67 12.01 -19.34
C PRO A 160 -19.00 12.62 -18.86
N GLY A 161 -19.32 13.80 -19.35
CA GLY A 161 -20.51 14.55 -18.94
C GLY A 161 -20.32 15.44 -17.71
N TYR A 162 -19.14 15.35 -17.05
CA TYR A 162 -18.85 16.12 -15.83
C TYR A 162 -17.57 16.97 -15.98
N PRO A 163 -17.57 17.99 -16.88
CA PRO A 163 -16.35 18.74 -17.24
C PRO A 163 -15.77 19.58 -16.08
N LYS A 164 -16.58 19.96 -15.10
CA LYS A 164 -16.12 20.72 -13.92
C LYS A 164 -15.15 19.92 -13.04
N LEU A 165 -15.13 18.57 -13.12
CA LEU A 165 -14.12 17.76 -12.46
C LEU A 165 -12.70 18.14 -12.92
N LYS A 166 -12.53 18.37 -14.25
CA LYS A 166 -11.25 18.80 -14.81
C LYS A 166 -10.98 20.29 -14.59
N SER A 167 -11.99 21.15 -14.77
CA SER A 167 -11.78 22.59 -14.71
C SER A 167 -11.71 23.14 -13.28
N ILE A 168 -12.28 22.43 -12.28
CA ILE A 168 -12.38 22.85 -10.89
C ILE A 168 -11.77 21.83 -9.95
N SER A 169 -12.32 20.61 -9.85
CA SER A 169 -11.96 19.63 -8.83
C SER A 169 -10.51 19.12 -8.93
N SER A 170 -9.89 19.20 -10.11
CA SER A 170 -8.49 18.78 -10.30
C SER A 170 -7.48 19.87 -9.96
N LYS A 171 -7.93 21.05 -9.55
CA LYS A 171 -7.09 22.25 -9.38
C LYS A 171 -7.29 22.89 -8.01
N ARG A 172 -6.21 23.44 -7.46
CA ARG A 172 -6.25 24.27 -6.26
C ARG A 172 -5.19 25.36 -6.32
N LYS A 173 -5.44 26.46 -5.60
CA LYS A 173 -4.57 27.65 -5.64
C LYS A 173 -3.21 27.46 -4.99
N GLU A 174 -3.11 26.50 -4.07
CA GLU A 174 -1.90 26.19 -3.31
C GLU A 174 -2.04 24.84 -2.60
N SER A 175 -0.97 24.34 -1.98
CA SER A 175 -0.98 23.15 -1.13
C SER A 175 -0.21 23.43 0.15
N MET A 176 -0.83 23.12 1.31
CA MET A 176 -0.20 23.30 2.61
C MET A 176 0.40 24.69 2.82
N ARG A 177 -0.27 25.73 2.31
CA ARG A 177 0.12 27.15 2.41
C ARG A 177 1.47 27.48 1.74
N ASN A 178 1.84 26.73 0.72
CA ASN A 178 3.08 27.00 -0.03
C ASN A 178 2.94 28.07 -1.13
N GLY A 179 1.72 28.57 -1.38
CA GLY A 179 1.45 29.56 -2.43
C GLY A 179 1.61 29.06 -3.87
N ILE A 180 1.83 27.75 -4.07
CA ILE A 180 2.08 27.15 -5.38
C ILE A 180 0.79 26.47 -5.87
N PRO A 181 0.22 26.90 -7.00
CA PRO A 181 -0.93 26.24 -7.60
C PRO A 181 -0.62 24.79 -7.94
N HIS A 182 -1.61 23.92 -7.75
CA HIS A 182 -1.49 22.52 -8.07
C HIS A 182 -2.65 22.05 -8.92
N GLU A 183 -2.36 21.28 -9.96
CA GLU A 183 -3.37 20.68 -10.82
C GLU A 183 -2.94 19.31 -11.36
N GLY A 184 -3.91 18.51 -11.76
CA GLY A 184 -3.67 17.24 -12.44
C GLY A 184 -4.93 16.38 -12.50
N MET A 185 -5.13 15.74 -13.64
CA MET A 185 -6.15 14.73 -13.87
C MET A 185 -5.64 13.76 -14.92
N TYR A 186 -5.84 12.49 -14.68
CA TYR A 186 -5.49 11.47 -15.67
C TYR A 186 -6.45 11.52 -16.85
N THR A 187 -5.96 11.12 -18.02
CA THR A 187 -6.82 10.72 -19.13
C THR A 187 -7.19 9.25 -18.98
N LYS A 188 -8.28 8.85 -19.63
CA LYS A 188 -8.69 7.43 -19.69
C LYS A 188 -7.60 6.55 -20.30
N GLN A 189 -6.89 7.07 -21.30
CA GLN A 189 -5.82 6.35 -21.99
C GLN A 189 -4.60 6.14 -21.06
N GLU A 190 -4.15 7.18 -20.35
CA GLU A 190 -3.05 7.07 -19.40
C GLU A 190 -3.31 6.04 -18.30
N LEU A 191 -4.54 6.00 -17.75
CA LEU A 191 -4.91 4.99 -16.76
C LEU A 191 -4.94 3.58 -17.34
N LYS A 192 -5.46 3.39 -18.55
CA LYS A 192 -5.41 2.08 -19.23
C LYS A 192 -3.99 1.61 -19.51
N GLU A 193 -3.11 2.49 -19.94
CA GLU A 193 -1.69 2.18 -20.15
C GLU A 193 -0.97 1.83 -18.83
N LEU A 194 -1.29 2.55 -17.75
CA LEU A 194 -0.76 2.21 -16.44
C LEU A 194 -1.24 0.83 -15.98
N VAL A 195 -2.52 0.53 -16.12
CA VAL A 195 -3.11 -0.78 -15.78
C VAL A 195 -2.44 -1.90 -16.58
N ALA A 196 -2.29 -1.72 -17.89
CA ALA A 196 -1.60 -2.68 -18.73
C ALA A 196 -0.14 -2.88 -18.32
N TYR A 197 0.57 -1.80 -17.99
CA TYR A 197 1.93 -1.85 -17.48
C TYR A 197 2.02 -2.65 -16.15
N CYS A 198 1.17 -2.34 -15.18
CA CYS A 198 1.10 -3.06 -13.91
C CYS A 198 0.84 -4.55 -14.12
N ALA A 199 -0.05 -4.90 -15.06
CA ALA A 199 -0.37 -6.29 -15.37
C ALA A 199 0.84 -7.08 -15.89
N THR A 200 1.78 -6.45 -16.64
CA THR A 200 3.02 -7.12 -17.05
C THR A 200 3.92 -7.49 -15.87
N HIS A 201 3.78 -6.81 -14.77
CA HIS A 201 4.52 -7.02 -13.52
C HIS A 201 3.76 -7.90 -12.50
N GLY A 202 2.59 -8.44 -12.86
CA GLY A 202 1.74 -9.20 -11.93
C GLY A 202 1.10 -8.35 -10.85
N ILE A 203 0.94 -7.04 -11.10
CA ILE A 203 0.35 -6.09 -10.16
C ILE A 203 -1.04 -5.71 -10.66
N GLU A 204 -2.05 -5.97 -9.84
CA GLU A 204 -3.43 -5.54 -10.06
C GLU A 204 -3.63 -4.12 -9.51
N VAL A 205 -4.25 -3.26 -10.32
CA VAL A 205 -4.56 -1.88 -9.92
C VAL A 205 -5.98 -1.83 -9.34
N ILE A 206 -6.09 -1.35 -8.11
CA ILE A 206 -7.35 -1.17 -7.38
C ILE A 206 -7.68 0.33 -7.33
N PRO A 207 -8.69 0.81 -8.05
CA PRO A 207 -9.11 2.19 -7.95
C PRO A 207 -9.86 2.44 -6.65
N GLU A 208 -9.59 3.58 -6.03
CA GLU A 208 -10.34 4.08 -4.88
C GLU A 208 -11.06 5.38 -5.22
N ILE A 209 -12.35 5.43 -4.90
CA ILE A 209 -13.23 6.59 -4.96
C ILE A 209 -13.86 6.73 -3.59
N ASP A 210 -13.45 7.70 -2.81
CA ASP A 210 -13.90 7.83 -1.43
C ASP A 210 -15.34 8.37 -1.34
N VAL A 211 -16.15 7.73 -0.50
CA VAL A 211 -17.55 8.10 -0.23
C VAL A 211 -17.96 7.67 1.19
N PRO A 212 -18.86 8.39 1.86
CA PRO A 212 -19.52 9.63 1.45
C PRO A 212 -18.72 10.90 1.78
N GLY A 213 -17.63 10.76 2.56
CA GLY A 213 -16.70 11.82 2.96
C GLY A 213 -15.61 12.09 1.93
N HIS A 214 -14.62 12.90 2.33
CA HIS A 214 -13.44 13.23 1.51
C HIS A 214 -13.78 13.74 0.10
N ASN A 215 -14.78 14.62 0.00
CA ASN A 215 -15.36 15.03 -1.27
C ASN A 215 -15.44 16.55 -1.47
N GLN A 216 -14.64 17.36 -0.75
CA GLN A 216 -14.69 18.83 -0.92
C GLN A 216 -14.28 19.27 -2.33
N ALA A 217 -13.35 18.55 -2.99
CA ALA A 217 -13.03 18.84 -4.38
C ALA A 217 -14.23 18.63 -5.32
N LEU A 218 -15.06 17.61 -5.07
CA LEU A 218 -16.31 17.40 -5.78
C LEU A 218 -17.34 18.49 -5.42
N ALA A 219 -17.43 18.88 -4.15
CA ALA A 219 -18.34 19.94 -3.69
C ALA A 219 -18.03 21.29 -4.32
N ALA A 220 -16.77 21.59 -4.57
CA ALA A 220 -16.37 22.81 -5.28
C ALA A 220 -16.88 22.88 -6.72
N ALA A 221 -16.99 21.73 -7.40
CA ALA A 221 -17.46 21.64 -8.79
C ALA A 221 -18.97 21.45 -8.92
N TYR A 222 -19.56 20.67 -8.03
CA TYR A 222 -20.97 20.26 -8.05
C TYR A 222 -21.57 20.35 -6.65
N PRO A 223 -21.72 21.58 -6.08
CA PRO A 223 -22.25 21.77 -4.74
C PRO A 223 -23.66 21.22 -4.56
N GLU A 224 -24.43 21.12 -5.65
CA GLU A 224 -25.77 20.55 -5.67
C GLU A 224 -25.82 19.07 -5.24
N PHE A 225 -24.72 18.33 -5.25
CA PHE A 225 -24.67 16.92 -4.81
C PHE A 225 -24.63 16.76 -3.29
N PHE A 226 -24.42 17.82 -2.55
CA PHE A 226 -24.16 17.80 -1.12
C PHE A 226 -25.39 18.17 -0.28
N CYS A 227 -25.39 17.68 0.98
CA CYS A 227 -26.46 17.96 1.93
C CYS A 227 -26.66 19.47 2.17
N PHE A 228 -25.54 20.19 2.24
CA PHE A 228 -25.51 21.65 2.43
C PHE A 228 -24.76 22.29 1.27
N PRO A 229 -25.47 22.55 0.15
CA PRO A 229 -24.84 23.15 -1.03
C PRO A 229 -24.28 24.54 -0.73
N ASN A 230 -23.01 24.77 -1.04
CA ASN A 230 -22.41 26.09 -0.97
C ASN A 230 -21.61 26.36 -2.27
N PRO A 231 -22.08 27.27 -3.13
CA PRO A 231 -21.43 27.58 -4.41
C PRO A 231 -20.05 28.23 -4.25
N ASP A 232 -19.76 28.78 -3.04
CA ASP A 232 -18.46 29.39 -2.75
C ASP A 232 -17.41 28.38 -2.26
N THR A 233 -17.78 27.10 -2.14
CA THR A 233 -16.84 26.03 -1.77
C THR A 233 -15.66 26.00 -2.73
N LYS A 234 -14.45 25.98 -2.18
CA LYS A 234 -13.20 25.83 -2.94
C LYS A 234 -12.60 24.45 -2.68
N VAL A 235 -11.82 23.98 -3.63
CA VAL A 235 -10.99 22.78 -3.42
C VAL A 235 -10.08 23.01 -2.22
N LYS A 236 -9.98 22.04 -1.32
CA LYS A 236 -9.20 22.13 -0.09
C LYS A 236 -7.71 22.30 -0.39
N THR A 237 -7.03 23.11 0.41
CA THR A 237 -5.60 23.41 0.22
C THR A 237 -4.71 22.85 1.32
N ASP A 238 -5.30 22.42 2.44
CA ASP A 238 -4.62 21.87 3.60
C ASP A 238 -5.19 20.49 4.01
N GLU A 239 -4.66 19.90 5.05
CA GLU A 239 -5.07 18.62 5.60
C GLU A 239 -6.35 18.69 6.45
N GLY A 240 -6.83 17.53 6.91
CA GLY A 240 -7.94 17.39 7.85
C GLY A 240 -9.28 17.09 7.19
N VAL A 241 -10.21 16.59 7.98
CA VAL A 241 -11.55 16.15 7.58
C VAL A 241 -12.48 17.33 7.38
N THR A 242 -13.36 17.25 6.38
CA THR A 242 -14.36 18.28 6.07
C THR A 242 -15.79 17.80 6.33
N LEU A 243 -16.73 18.75 6.31
CA LEU A 243 -18.16 18.44 6.48
C LEU A 243 -18.90 18.21 5.16
N HIS A 244 -18.17 18.09 4.05
CA HIS A 244 -18.79 17.92 2.72
C HIS A 244 -19.12 16.44 2.47
N LEU A 245 -20.28 15.99 2.97
CA LEU A 245 -20.80 14.68 2.65
C LEU A 245 -21.81 14.74 1.49
N ILE A 246 -21.68 13.76 0.59
CA ILE A 246 -22.63 13.56 -0.50
C ILE A 246 -24.01 13.30 0.06
N CYS A 247 -25.05 13.89 -0.55
CA CYS A 247 -26.43 13.67 -0.14
C CYS A 247 -27.05 12.48 -0.89
N PRO A 248 -27.36 11.36 -0.23
CA PRO A 248 -27.88 10.17 -0.90
C PRO A 248 -29.31 10.30 -1.44
N HIS A 249 -30.01 11.40 -1.11
CA HIS A 249 -31.42 11.62 -1.48
C HIS A 249 -31.57 12.53 -2.72
N LYS A 250 -30.47 12.86 -3.36
CA LYS A 250 -30.47 13.64 -4.61
C LYS A 250 -30.30 12.72 -5.81
N PRO A 251 -31.25 12.68 -6.76
CA PRO A 251 -31.17 11.81 -7.93
C PRO A 251 -29.91 12.02 -8.77
N GLU A 252 -29.41 13.26 -8.82
CA GLU A 252 -28.21 13.66 -9.56
C GLU A 252 -26.96 12.94 -9.07
N VAL A 253 -26.87 12.66 -7.77
CA VAL A 253 -25.77 11.90 -7.15
C VAL A 253 -25.68 10.50 -7.74
N TRP A 254 -26.81 9.83 -7.88
CA TRP A 254 -26.84 8.46 -8.43
C TRP A 254 -26.55 8.43 -9.92
N LYS A 255 -26.98 9.44 -10.68
CA LYS A 255 -26.60 9.60 -12.09
C LYS A 255 -25.10 9.81 -12.22
N PHE A 256 -24.51 10.63 -11.35
CA PHE A 256 -23.06 10.87 -11.31
C PHE A 256 -22.30 9.57 -11.02
N TYR A 257 -22.64 8.84 -9.95
CA TYR A 257 -21.93 7.59 -9.62
C TYR A 257 -22.16 6.49 -10.65
N ALA A 258 -23.30 6.46 -11.34
CA ALA A 258 -23.46 5.56 -12.47
C ALA A 258 -22.45 5.84 -13.60
N ALA A 259 -22.16 7.12 -13.89
CA ALA A 259 -21.14 7.50 -14.84
C ALA A 259 -19.71 7.17 -14.34
N VAL A 260 -19.42 7.45 -13.05
CA VAL A 260 -18.15 7.07 -12.41
C VAL A 260 -17.91 5.56 -12.51
N PHE A 261 -18.88 4.74 -12.14
CA PHE A 261 -18.72 3.28 -12.12
C PHE A 261 -18.60 2.68 -13.52
N LYS A 262 -19.24 3.31 -14.52
CA LYS A 262 -19.03 2.95 -15.92
C LYS A 262 -17.58 3.21 -16.34
N GLU A 263 -16.99 4.36 -15.98
CA GLU A 263 -15.58 4.67 -16.31
C GLU A 263 -14.63 3.73 -15.56
N LEU A 264 -14.89 3.42 -14.28
CA LEU A 264 -14.10 2.45 -13.53
C LEU A 264 -14.13 1.06 -14.17
N LYS A 265 -15.29 0.60 -14.66
CA LYS A 265 -15.39 -0.65 -15.41
C LYS A 265 -14.56 -0.63 -16.69
N ASP A 266 -14.62 0.46 -17.44
CA ASP A 266 -13.97 0.60 -18.74
C ASP A 266 -12.44 0.74 -18.64
N ILE A 267 -11.93 1.24 -17.50
CA ILE A 267 -10.50 1.50 -17.29
C ILE A 267 -9.83 0.35 -16.53
N PHE A 268 -10.45 -0.13 -15.45
CA PHE A 268 -9.83 -1.07 -14.51
C PHE A 268 -10.45 -2.47 -14.64
N PRO A 269 -9.70 -3.46 -15.12
CA PRO A 269 -10.18 -4.84 -15.22
C PRO A 269 -10.35 -5.52 -13.85
N SER A 270 -9.76 -4.97 -12.78
CA SER A 270 -9.93 -5.48 -11.42
C SER A 270 -11.41 -5.70 -11.09
N GLY A 271 -11.73 -6.83 -10.51
CA GLY A 271 -13.06 -7.11 -9.95
C GLY A 271 -13.35 -6.35 -8.64
N ILE A 272 -12.51 -5.38 -8.27
CA ILE A 272 -12.55 -4.68 -6.99
C ILE A 272 -12.52 -3.17 -7.20
N VAL A 273 -13.32 -2.45 -6.41
CA VAL A 273 -13.25 -1.00 -6.24
C VAL A 273 -13.20 -0.71 -4.74
N HIS A 274 -12.24 0.09 -4.29
CA HIS A 274 -12.23 0.59 -2.93
C HIS A 274 -13.09 1.87 -2.85
N LEU A 275 -14.00 1.93 -1.88
CA LEU A 275 -14.91 3.05 -1.70
C LEU A 275 -14.50 3.98 -0.54
N GLY A 276 -13.30 3.82 0.00
CA GLY A 276 -12.86 4.58 1.17
C GLY A 276 -13.75 4.31 2.37
N GLY A 277 -14.54 5.30 2.74
CA GLY A 277 -15.57 5.18 3.77
C GLY A 277 -15.12 5.58 5.16
N ASP A 278 -13.89 6.04 5.30
CA ASP A 278 -13.33 6.51 6.54
C ASP A 278 -13.79 7.95 6.88
N GLU A 279 -13.70 8.26 8.15
CA GLU A 279 -13.82 9.62 8.72
C GLU A 279 -15.08 10.42 8.32
N ALA A 280 -16.15 9.78 7.87
CA ALA A 280 -17.37 10.47 7.48
C ALA A 280 -18.10 11.08 8.70
N PRO A 281 -18.21 12.42 8.82
CA PRO A 281 -18.83 13.10 9.98
C PRO A 281 -20.37 13.09 9.91
N LEU A 282 -20.98 11.91 9.89
CA LEU A 282 -22.42 11.68 9.72
C LEU A 282 -23.27 12.49 10.70
N GLU A 283 -22.89 12.49 11.99
CA GLU A 283 -23.62 13.18 13.06
C GLU A 283 -23.61 14.73 12.91
N LYS A 284 -22.60 15.24 12.21
CA LYS A 284 -22.47 16.67 11.97
C LYS A 284 -23.14 17.11 10.65
N THR A 285 -23.47 16.16 9.78
CA THR A 285 -23.96 16.40 8.42
C THR A 285 -25.31 15.72 8.17
N TRP A 286 -25.36 14.43 7.87
CA TRP A 286 -26.61 13.73 7.56
C TRP A 286 -27.63 13.77 8.69
N ALA A 287 -27.18 13.76 9.95
CA ALA A 287 -28.09 13.92 11.09
C ALA A 287 -28.85 15.26 11.07
N LYS A 288 -28.28 16.27 10.42
CA LYS A 288 -28.87 17.63 10.33
C LYS A 288 -29.43 17.97 8.94
N CYS A 289 -29.21 17.10 7.96
CA CYS A 289 -29.69 17.32 6.58
C CYS A 289 -31.21 17.13 6.51
N PRO A 290 -32.00 18.14 6.06
CA PRO A 290 -33.46 18.01 6.00
C PRO A 290 -33.92 16.80 5.16
N LEU A 291 -33.30 16.53 4.03
CA LEU A 291 -33.62 15.38 3.18
C LEU A 291 -33.33 14.05 3.87
N SER A 292 -32.22 13.97 4.60
CA SER A 292 -31.84 12.77 5.36
C SER A 292 -32.77 12.55 6.56
N ILE A 293 -33.16 13.62 7.27
CA ILE A 293 -34.12 13.55 8.37
C ILE A 293 -35.46 13.01 7.84
N GLN A 294 -36.02 13.66 6.81
CA GLN A 294 -37.27 13.24 6.18
C GLN A 294 -37.23 11.77 5.72
N TYR A 295 -36.12 11.37 5.09
CA TYR A 295 -35.96 9.99 4.61
C TYR A 295 -35.94 8.98 5.76
N ARG A 296 -35.16 9.25 6.83
CA ARG A 296 -35.14 8.37 8.00
C ARG A 296 -36.49 8.24 8.68
N GLU A 297 -37.22 9.37 8.82
CA GLU A 297 -38.60 9.36 9.37
C GLU A 297 -39.53 8.50 8.53
N GLN A 298 -39.52 8.68 7.21
CA GLN A 298 -40.34 7.89 6.28
C GLN A 298 -40.03 6.39 6.32
N LYS A 299 -38.80 6.03 6.58
CA LYS A 299 -38.31 4.64 6.62
C LYS A 299 -38.34 4.02 8.03
N GLY A 300 -38.63 4.82 9.06
CA GLY A 300 -38.56 4.37 10.45
C GLY A 300 -37.14 3.99 10.90
N MET A 301 -36.12 4.64 10.33
CA MET A 301 -34.73 4.39 10.67
C MET A 301 -34.37 5.04 12.01
N LYS A 302 -33.54 4.34 12.81
CA LYS A 302 -33.14 4.79 14.16
C LYS A 302 -32.13 5.93 14.13
N ASP A 303 -31.17 5.87 13.20
CA ASP A 303 -30.05 6.78 13.15
C ASP A 303 -29.42 6.89 11.74
N VAL A 304 -28.40 7.72 11.61
CA VAL A 304 -27.67 7.96 10.37
C VAL A 304 -26.83 6.76 9.90
N HIS A 305 -26.56 5.78 10.77
CA HIS A 305 -25.78 4.61 10.40
C HIS A 305 -26.66 3.60 9.64
N GLU A 306 -27.96 3.53 9.94
CA GLU A 306 -28.92 2.74 9.13
C GLU A 306 -29.06 3.33 7.72
N GLU A 307 -29.05 4.67 7.61
CA GLU A 307 -29.02 5.38 6.32
C GLU A 307 -27.73 5.10 5.56
N LEU A 308 -26.57 5.17 6.23
CA LEU A 308 -25.26 4.84 5.64
C LEU A 308 -25.23 3.40 5.14
N LYS A 309 -25.83 2.46 5.87
CA LYS A 309 -25.92 1.06 5.43
C LYS A 309 -26.67 0.94 4.11
N GLU A 310 -27.78 1.63 3.94
CA GLU A 310 -28.50 1.65 2.66
C GLU A 310 -27.69 2.31 1.55
N PHE A 311 -26.99 3.40 1.86
CA PHE A 311 -26.10 4.08 0.91
C PHE A 311 -25.01 3.13 0.40
N ILE A 312 -24.25 2.50 1.29
CA ILE A 312 -23.18 1.55 0.93
C ILE A 312 -23.75 0.34 0.17
N LYS A 313 -24.89 -0.19 0.60
CA LYS A 313 -25.58 -1.29 -0.10
C LYS A 313 -25.94 -0.90 -1.53
N LYS A 314 -26.43 0.32 -1.75
CA LYS A 314 -26.78 0.80 -3.08
C LYS A 314 -25.54 0.99 -3.95
N MET A 315 -24.45 1.58 -3.43
CA MET A 315 -23.15 1.68 -4.12
C MET A 315 -22.63 0.30 -4.52
N SER A 316 -22.63 -0.65 -3.57
CA SER A 316 -22.23 -2.03 -3.81
C SER A 316 -23.07 -2.71 -4.90
N SER A 317 -24.40 -2.52 -4.87
CA SER A 317 -25.30 -3.09 -5.89
C SER A 317 -25.04 -2.51 -7.29
N MET A 318 -24.77 -1.20 -7.38
CA MET A 318 -24.44 -0.57 -8.66
C MET A 318 -23.11 -1.09 -9.21
N LEU A 319 -22.09 -1.26 -8.37
CA LEU A 319 -20.79 -1.83 -8.75
C LEU A 319 -20.90 -3.32 -9.12
N ALA A 320 -21.74 -4.07 -8.41
CA ALA A 320 -22.03 -5.47 -8.73
C ALA A 320 -22.64 -5.63 -10.13
N GLY A 321 -23.47 -4.69 -10.57
CA GLY A 321 -24.00 -4.62 -11.95
C GLY A 321 -22.89 -4.45 -13.01
N HIS A 322 -21.68 -4.04 -12.60
CA HIS A 322 -20.49 -3.98 -13.43
C HIS A 322 -19.49 -5.12 -13.17
N GLY A 323 -19.87 -6.15 -12.40
CA GLY A 323 -19.03 -7.28 -12.03
C GLY A 323 -17.95 -6.95 -10.99
N LYS A 324 -18.14 -5.89 -10.20
CA LYS A 324 -17.17 -5.43 -9.21
C LYS A 324 -17.69 -5.61 -7.77
N ARG A 325 -16.77 -5.90 -6.87
CA ARG A 325 -16.99 -5.95 -5.42
C ARG A 325 -16.38 -4.72 -4.76
N ILE A 326 -16.90 -4.33 -3.60
CA ILE A 326 -16.38 -3.21 -2.84
C ILE A 326 -15.34 -3.65 -1.81
N GLN A 327 -14.44 -2.73 -1.48
CA GLN A 327 -13.59 -2.76 -0.29
C GLN A 327 -13.72 -1.42 0.44
N LEU A 328 -13.49 -1.43 1.76
CA LEU A 328 -13.69 -0.27 2.63
C LEU A 328 -12.62 -0.22 3.73
N TRP A 329 -12.30 0.99 4.20
CA TRP A 329 -11.62 1.15 5.46
C TRP A 329 -12.52 0.69 6.61
N TYR A 330 -11.93 0.03 7.61
CA TYR A 330 -12.70 -0.47 8.76
C TYR A 330 -12.92 0.63 9.79
N GLU A 331 -14.19 0.95 10.02
CA GLU A 331 -14.63 1.89 11.05
C GLU A 331 -15.47 1.17 12.13
N LYS A 332 -15.05 1.29 13.40
CA LYS A 332 -15.77 0.63 14.51
C LYS A 332 -17.23 1.03 14.66
N PRO A 333 -17.60 2.31 14.52
CA PRO A 333 -19.01 2.70 14.55
C PRO A 333 -19.84 1.99 13.47
N TRP A 334 -19.27 1.83 12.29
CA TRP A 334 -19.93 1.15 11.15
C TRP A 334 -20.08 -0.36 11.39
N ALA A 335 -19.08 -0.98 11.99
CA ALA A 335 -19.13 -2.38 12.36
C ALA A 335 -20.24 -2.67 13.38
N ARG A 336 -20.41 -1.78 14.36
CA ARG A 336 -21.49 -1.86 15.36
C ARG A 336 -22.88 -1.69 14.74
N ALA A 337 -22.99 -0.89 13.69
CA ALA A 337 -24.22 -0.68 12.92
C ALA A 337 -24.47 -1.78 11.87
N ASN A 338 -23.61 -2.80 11.78
CA ASN A 338 -23.67 -3.88 10.78
C ASN A 338 -23.72 -3.37 9.34
N ILE A 339 -22.89 -2.40 9.00
CA ILE A 339 -22.82 -1.82 7.65
C ILE A 339 -22.13 -2.78 6.69
N TYR A 340 -21.10 -3.50 7.15
CA TYR A 340 -20.38 -4.49 6.37
C TYR A 340 -21.19 -5.79 6.22
N ASN A 341 -21.14 -6.41 5.05
CA ASN A 341 -21.80 -7.69 4.79
C ASN A 341 -20.79 -8.83 4.96
N LYS A 342 -21.30 -10.01 5.33
CA LYS A 342 -20.45 -11.21 5.39
C LYS A 342 -19.77 -11.44 4.05
N GLY A 343 -18.44 -11.63 4.07
CA GLY A 343 -17.62 -11.80 2.88
C GLY A 343 -17.02 -10.50 2.31
N ASP A 344 -17.45 -9.34 2.79
CA ASP A 344 -16.77 -8.08 2.42
C ASP A 344 -15.31 -8.09 2.88
N THR A 345 -14.47 -7.36 2.16
CA THR A 345 -13.06 -7.15 2.55
C THR A 345 -12.91 -5.75 3.10
N VAL A 346 -12.31 -5.67 4.29
CA VAL A 346 -12.03 -4.39 4.96
C VAL A 346 -10.57 -4.27 5.33
N PHE A 347 -10.11 -3.02 5.49
CA PHE A 347 -8.73 -2.70 5.85
C PHE A 347 -8.71 -2.11 7.26
N THR A 348 -7.93 -2.72 8.16
CA THR A 348 -7.65 -2.04 9.43
C THR A 348 -6.60 -0.96 9.22
N TRP A 349 -6.78 0.21 9.82
CA TRP A 349 -5.88 1.33 9.63
C TRP A 349 -5.57 2.12 10.91
N ARG A 350 -6.54 2.23 11.83
CA ARG A 350 -6.36 3.01 13.05
C ARG A 350 -5.34 2.39 13.99
N MET A 351 -4.39 3.21 14.45
CA MET A 351 -3.32 2.80 15.37
C MET A 351 -3.90 2.19 16.64
N GLY A 352 -3.28 1.09 17.10
CA GLY A 352 -3.63 0.40 18.34
C GLY A 352 -4.96 -0.37 18.33
N LEU A 353 -5.76 -0.26 17.24
CA LEU A 353 -7.05 -0.94 17.14
C LEU A 353 -7.00 -2.28 16.40
N THR A 354 -5.90 -2.60 15.74
CA THR A 354 -5.79 -3.83 14.93
C THR A 354 -6.11 -5.11 15.71
N PRO A 355 -5.65 -5.34 16.94
CA PRO A 355 -5.99 -6.55 17.70
C PRO A 355 -7.50 -6.74 17.93
N SER A 356 -8.23 -5.67 18.23
CA SER A 356 -9.70 -5.74 18.38
C SER A 356 -10.40 -5.91 17.04
N THR A 357 -9.88 -5.25 15.98
CA THR A 357 -10.41 -5.36 14.62
C THR A 357 -10.32 -6.79 14.09
N ILE A 358 -9.21 -7.50 14.32
CA ILE A 358 -9.07 -8.92 13.98
C ILE A 358 -10.20 -9.75 14.61
N THR A 359 -10.48 -9.55 15.88
CA THR A 359 -11.56 -10.28 16.57
C THR A 359 -12.95 -9.95 16.02
N GLU A 360 -13.21 -8.65 15.82
CA GLU A 360 -14.52 -8.16 15.36
C GLU A 360 -14.82 -8.60 13.92
N THR A 361 -13.84 -8.49 13.01
CA THR A 361 -13.98 -8.90 11.61
C THR A 361 -14.15 -10.41 11.46
N LYS A 362 -13.42 -11.19 12.27
CA LYS A 362 -13.60 -12.65 12.32
C LYS A 362 -15.03 -13.02 12.72
N LYS A 363 -15.54 -12.39 13.78
CA LYS A 363 -16.92 -12.63 14.26
C LYS A 363 -17.96 -12.27 13.21
N GLN A 364 -17.71 -11.22 12.42
CA GLN A 364 -18.63 -10.77 11.37
C GLN A 364 -18.48 -11.55 10.04
N GLY A 365 -17.46 -12.41 9.93
CA GLY A 365 -17.18 -13.16 8.71
C GLY A 365 -16.66 -12.31 7.56
N LEU A 366 -15.91 -11.22 7.88
CA LEU A 366 -15.27 -10.35 6.92
C LEU A 366 -13.88 -10.89 6.58
N SER A 367 -13.38 -10.55 5.39
CA SER A 367 -11.95 -10.67 5.05
C SER A 367 -11.22 -9.42 5.50
N LEU A 368 -10.00 -9.58 6.02
CA LEU A 368 -9.23 -8.48 6.60
C LEU A 368 -7.88 -8.32 5.91
N ILE A 369 -7.54 -7.08 5.55
CA ILE A 369 -6.21 -6.66 5.13
C ILE A 369 -5.62 -5.77 6.23
N ILE A 370 -4.39 -6.06 6.63
CA ILE A 370 -3.69 -5.32 7.67
C ILE A 370 -2.98 -4.12 7.04
N ALA A 371 -3.47 -2.91 7.33
CA ALA A 371 -2.85 -1.64 6.97
C ALA A 371 -2.64 -0.76 8.22
N ALA A 372 -2.30 -1.39 9.35
CA ALA A 372 -2.20 -0.77 10.67
C ALA A 372 -1.28 0.47 10.68
N GLY A 373 -1.80 1.61 11.13
CA GLY A 373 -1.11 2.90 11.07
C GLY A 373 0.26 2.90 11.74
N GLU A 374 0.43 2.16 12.83
CA GLU A 374 1.70 2.04 13.56
C GLU A 374 2.81 1.31 12.81
N HIS A 375 2.49 0.57 11.74
CA HIS A 375 3.46 -0.23 10.97
C HIS A 375 3.46 0.10 9.48
N CYS A 376 2.29 0.43 8.91
CA CYS A 376 2.02 0.43 7.48
C CYS A 376 1.86 1.83 6.89
N TYR A 377 1.75 2.90 7.70
CA TYR A 377 1.66 4.28 7.21
C TYR A 377 3.04 4.78 6.83
N LEU A 378 3.36 4.62 5.57
CA LEU A 378 4.70 4.90 5.02
C LEU A 378 4.89 6.37 4.64
N ASP A 379 3.90 7.23 4.81
CA ASP A 379 3.97 8.68 4.74
C ASP A 379 4.53 9.30 6.03
N TYR A 380 4.42 8.60 7.16
CA TYR A 380 4.96 9.07 8.43
C TYR A 380 6.50 9.21 8.41
N PRO A 381 7.07 10.11 9.22
CA PRO A 381 8.52 10.18 9.43
C PRO A 381 9.09 8.82 9.81
N GLN A 382 10.26 8.47 9.27
CA GLN A 382 10.96 7.23 9.67
C GLN A 382 12.13 7.49 10.64
N LEU A 383 12.55 8.73 10.77
CA LEU A 383 13.61 9.14 11.70
C LEU A 383 13.13 10.31 12.56
N PRO A 384 13.59 10.40 13.82
CA PRO A 384 13.35 11.56 14.67
C PRO A 384 13.87 12.85 13.99
N GLY A 385 13.06 13.91 14.05
CA GLY A 385 13.42 15.23 13.53
C GLY A 385 13.28 15.39 12.02
N GLN A 386 12.76 14.41 11.29
CA GLN A 386 12.28 14.61 9.92
C GLN A 386 11.04 15.51 9.91
N SER A 387 10.77 16.13 8.75
CA SER A 387 9.57 16.96 8.55
C SER A 387 8.31 16.22 8.93
N ASN A 388 7.52 16.86 9.80
CA ASN A 388 6.28 16.29 10.30
C ASN A 388 5.34 17.44 10.66
N ARG A 389 4.04 17.21 10.66
CA ARG A 389 3.00 18.20 10.98
C ARG A 389 2.57 18.20 12.45
N GLY A 390 3.40 17.60 13.31
CA GLY A 390 3.18 17.57 14.77
C GLY A 390 2.25 16.45 15.23
N TRP A 391 1.34 15.95 14.41
CA TRP A 391 0.42 14.86 14.74
C TRP A 391 0.91 13.48 14.26
N MET A 392 1.79 13.44 13.25
CA MET A 392 2.32 12.20 12.70
C MET A 392 3.37 11.60 13.65
N PRO A 393 3.22 10.36 14.10
CA PRO A 393 4.26 9.67 14.86
C PRO A 393 5.44 9.30 13.95
N THR A 394 6.60 9.07 14.54
CA THR A 394 7.72 8.45 13.83
C THR A 394 7.51 6.94 13.77
N THR A 395 7.46 6.36 12.57
CA THR A 395 7.40 4.92 12.34
C THR A 395 8.72 4.44 11.77
N THR A 396 9.55 3.81 12.58
CA THR A 396 10.90 3.38 12.18
C THR A 396 10.85 2.15 11.26
N LEU A 397 11.96 1.89 10.55
CA LEU A 397 12.12 0.68 9.75
C LEU A 397 11.90 -0.60 10.59
N GLU A 398 12.48 -0.64 11.79
CA GLU A 398 12.31 -1.78 12.70
C GLU A 398 10.87 -1.97 13.11
N GLN A 399 10.15 -0.89 13.39
CA GLN A 399 8.75 -0.92 13.75
C GLN A 399 7.90 -1.49 12.60
N SER A 400 8.14 -1.09 11.35
CA SER A 400 7.50 -1.70 10.18
C SER A 400 7.88 -3.18 10.01
N TYR A 401 9.15 -3.54 10.26
CA TYR A 401 9.61 -4.93 10.18
C TYR A 401 8.97 -5.85 11.23
N ARG A 402 8.72 -5.34 12.42
CA ARG A 402 8.10 -6.10 13.52
C ARG A 402 6.61 -6.41 13.30
N LEU A 403 6.01 -5.93 12.22
CA LEU A 403 4.65 -6.30 11.87
C LEU A 403 4.51 -7.82 11.72
N ASP A 404 3.76 -8.43 12.63
CA ASP A 404 3.15 -9.73 12.42
C ASP A 404 1.67 -9.52 12.08
N PRO A 405 1.22 -9.83 10.85
CA PRO A 405 -0.19 -9.63 10.49
C PRO A 405 -1.18 -10.40 11.37
N ALA A 406 -0.73 -11.50 11.98
CA ALA A 406 -1.53 -12.30 12.91
C ALA A 406 -1.53 -11.75 14.35
N TYR A 407 -0.66 -10.78 14.67
CA TYR A 407 -0.49 -10.24 16.03
C TYR A 407 -0.29 -11.33 17.09
N GLY A 408 0.51 -12.37 16.78
CA GLY A 408 0.80 -13.48 17.67
C GLY A 408 -0.37 -14.44 17.90
N ARG A 409 -1.48 -14.30 17.18
CA ARG A 409 -2.66 -15.13 17.35
C ARG A 409 -2.58 -16.42 16.52
N PRO A 410 -3.22 -17.50 16.97
CA PRO A 410 -3.24 -18.75 16.22
C PRO A 410 -4.03 -18.63 14.91
N GLU A 411 -3.69 -19.47 13.95
CA GLU A 411 -4.28 -19.47 12.61
C GLU A 411 -5.83 -19.55 12.61
N LYS A 412 -6.41 -20.34 13.49
CA LYS A 412 -7.87 -20.45 13.63
C LYS A 412 -8.57 -19.11 13.91
N GLU A 413 -7.87 -18.14 14.49
CA GLU A 413 -8.37 -16.80 14.77
C GLU A 413 -8.06 -15.79 13.67
N THR A 414 -7.10 -16.10 12.78
CA THR A 414 -6.54 -15.17 11.81
C THR A 414 -6.65 -15.62 10.35
N ASN A 415 -7.24 -16.79 10.07
CA ASN A 415 -7.38 -17.34 8.71
C ASN A 415 -8.28 -16.49 7.77
N HIS A 416 -8.93 -15.44 8.28
CA HIS A 416 -9.66 -14.44 7.50
C HIS A 416 -8.78 -13.23 7.12
N ILE A 417 -7.55 -13.16 7.64
CA ILE A 417 -6.57 -12.17 7.19
C ILE A 417 -6.04 -12.60 5.84
N THR A 418 -6.25 -11.76 4.84
CA THR A 418 -5.90 -12.06 3.45
C THR A 418 -4.65 -11.33 2.98
N GLY A 419 -4.10 -10.43 3.79
CA GLY A 419 -2.85 -9.76 3.42
C GLY A 419 -2.47 -8.54 4.22
N VAL A 420 -1.49 -7.84 3.67
CA VAL A 420 -0.94 -6.60 4.23
C VAL A 420 -0.88 -5.51 3.17
N GLN A 421 -0.97 -4.26 3.60
CA GLN A 421 -0.83 -3.11 2.72
C GLN A 421 -0.10 -1.97 3.41
N GLY A 422 0.92 -1.43 2.74
CA GLY A 422 1.50 -0.15 3.09
C GLY A 422 0.72 0.99 2.45
N THR A 423 0.49 2.07 3.17
CA THR A 423 -0.17 3.27 2.67
C THR A 423 0.80 4.42 2.57
N VAL A 424 0.76 5.16 1.46
CA VAL A 424 1.59 6.34 1.22
C VAL A 424 0.65 7.50 0.94
N TRP A 425 0.08 8.05 2.03
CA TRP A 425 -0.79 9.22 1.96
C TRP A 425 -0.04 10.45 1.45
N GLY A 426 -0.71 11.24 0.64
CA GLY A 426 -0.08 12.23 -0.21
C GLY A 426 0.05 13.63 0.34
N GLU A 427 -0.54 13.97 1.51
CA GLU A 427 -0.66 15.35 2.00
C GLU A 427 0.68 16.12 2.02
N HIS A 428 1.77 15.41 2.25
CA HIS A 428 3.13 15.98 2.37
C HIS A 428 4.12 15.39 1.38
N LEU A 429 3.64 14.76 0.29
CA LEU A 429 4.48 14.03 -0.66
C LEU A 429 4.29 14.55 -2.10
N PRO A 430 4.77 15.76 -2.41
CA PRO A 430 4.47 16.45 -3.68
C PRO A 430 5.13 15.81 -4.91
N THR A 431 6.13 14.95 -4.75
CA THR A 431 6.86 14.33 -5.87
C THR A 431 7.14 12.86 -5.61
N LEU A 432 7.49 12.12 -6.68
CA LEU A 432 7.93 10.74 -6.57
C LEU A 432 9.12 10.58 -5.58
N ASN A 433 10.06 11.53 -5.55
CA ASN A 433 11.19 11.46 -4.62
C ASN A 433 10.73 11.50 -3.16
N HIS A 434 9.73 12.32 -2.82
CA HIS A 434 9.14 12.32 -1.47
C HIS A 434 8.45 11.00 -1.17
N ILE A 435 7.67 10.47 -2.12
CA ILE A 435 6.99 9.18 -2.00
C ILE A 435 8.00 8.06 -1.74
N LEU A 436 9.03 7.95 -2.56
CA LEU A 436 10.07 6.93 -2.42
C LEU A 436 10.86 7.13 -1.13
N TYR A 437 11.20 8.38 -0.78
CA TYR A 437 11.91 8.71 0.45
C TYR A 437 11.13 8.23 1.69
N ARG A 438 9.84 8.42 1.72
CA ARG A 438 8.99 7.98 2.84
C ARG A 438 8.69 6.49 2.79
N ALA A 439 8.42 5.92 1.63
CA ALA A 439 8.03 4.51 1.52
C ALA A 439 9.20 3.55 1.78
N TYR A 440 10.37 3.80 1.19
CA TYR A 440 11.51 2.89 1.29
C TYR A 440 12.54 3.38 2.32
N PRO A 441 13.18 2.45 3.06
CA PRO A 441 13.12 0.99 2.95
C PRO A 441 11.97 0.30 3.68
N ARG A 442 11.04 1.02 4.35
CA ARG A 442 9.94 0.38 5.11
C ARG A 442 9.03 -0.48 4.24
N ALA A 443 8.82 -0.12 2.98
CA ALA A 443 8.07 -0.97 2.04
C ALA A 443 8.72 -2.36 1.87
N CYS A 444 10.05 -2.48 1.94
CA CYS A 444 10.73 -3.78 1.94
C CYS A 444 10.32 -4.64 3.16
N ALA A 445 10.16 -4.01 4.32
CA ALA A 445 9.70 -4.68 5.54
C ALA A 445 8.24 -5.14 5.43
N ILE A 446 7.36 -4.32 4.85
CA ILE A 446 5.96 -4.69 4.57
C ILE A 446 5.88 -5.82 3.53
N ALA A 447 6.73 -5.78 2.50
CA ALA A 447 6.82 -6.87 1.52
C ALA A 447 7.14 -8.20 2.21
N GLU A 448 8.11 -8.20 3.14
CA GLU A 448 8.50 -9.40 3.89
C GLU A 448 7.40 -9.86 4.87
N ALA A 449 6.67 -8.94 5.49
CA ALA A 449 5.53 -9.28 6.34
C ALA A 449 4.40 -10.01 5.56
N GLY A 450 4.19 -9.60 4.31
CA GLY A 450 3.17 -10.21 3.44
C GLY A 450 3.62 -11.48 2.72
N TRP A 451 4.92 -11.62 2.52
CA TRP A 451 5.50 -12.71 1.72
C TRP A 451 6.02 -13.87 2.57
N SER A 452 6.86 -13.57 3.56
CA SER A 452 7.68 -14.57 4.24
C SER A 452 6.97 -15.21 5.42
N PRO A 453 7.07 -16.54 5.63
CA PRO A 453 6.65 -17.16 6.88
C PRO A 453 7.39 -16.55 8.09
N MET A 454 6.71 -16.41 9.21
CA MET A 454 7.32 -15.84 10.43
C MET A 454 8.58 -16.61 10.89
N SER A 455 8.62 -17.92 10.65
CA SER A 455 9.72 -18.79 11.05
C SER A 455 11.06 -18.52 10.36
N VAL A 456 11.04 -17.84 9.20
CA VAL A 456 12.27 -17.51 8.44
C VAL A 456 12.66 -16.04 8.57
N ARG A 457 11.83 -15.19 9.16
CA ARG A 457 12.09 -13.76 9.32
C ARG A 457 13.10 -13.51 10.45
N SER A 458 14.13 -12.71 10.17
CA SER A 458 15.15 -12.27 11.14
C SER A 458 15.50 -10.82 10.88
N TRP A 459 15.39 -9.99 11.90
CA TRP A 459 15.72 -8.55 11.82
C TRP A 459 17.17 -8.32 11.41
N GLU A 460 18.11 -9.06 12.01
CA GLU A 460 19.53 -8.95 11.73
C GLU A 460 19.83 -9.33 10.28
N ASN A 461 19.25 -10.45 9.80
CA ASN A 461 19.42 -10.89 8.43
C ASN A 461 18.79 -9.90 7.44
N PHE A 462 17.60 -9.38 7.74
CA PHE A 462 16.95 -8.35 6.93
C PHE A 462 17.82 -7.09 6.80
N ARG A 463 18.37 -6.57 7.92
CA ARG A 463 19.25 -5.40 7.91
C ARG A 463 20.49 -5.63 7.06
N ARG A 464 21.12 -6.79 7.21
CA ARG A 464 22.31 -7.15 6.40
C ARG A 464 21.97 -7.13 4.91
N LYS A 465 20.88 -7.79 4.50
CA LYS A 465 20.41 -7.81 3.11
C LYS A 465 20.07 -6.41 2.60
N LEU A 466 19.47 -5.60 3.45
CA LEU A 466 19.09 -4.24 3.07
C LEU A 466 20.29 -3.36 2.72
N ALA A 467 21.46 -3.58 3.33
CA ALA A 467 22.69 -2.89 2.96
C ALA A 467 23.10 -3.20 1.50
N ASP A 468 22.97 -4.46 1.07
CA ASP A 468 23.24 -4.85 -0.32
C ASP A 468 22.15 -4.26 -1.25
N HIS A 469 20.88 -4.32 -0.85
CA HIS A 469 19.77 -3.79 -1.63
C HIS A 469 19.85 -2.28 -1.84
N ARG A 470 20.44 -1.52 -0.92
CA ARG A 470 20.73 -0.11 -1.14
C ARG A 470 21.55 0.10 -2.42
N GLN A 471 22.60 -0.71 -2.62
CA GLN A 471 23.44 -0.64 -3.82
C GLN A 471 22.70 -1.13 -5.08
N PHE A 472 21.87 -2.19 -4.94
CA PHE A 472 21.10 -2.70 -6.07
C PHE A 472 20.11 -1.66 -6.57
N ILE A 473 19.38 -1.01 -5.67
CA ILE A 473 18.37 0.00 -5.99
C ILE A 473 19.03 1.27 -6.55
N LEU A 474 20.16 1.70 -5.99
CA LEU A 474 20.91 2.84 -6.51
C LEU A 474 21.35 2.61 -7.97
N LYS A 475 21.92 1.44 -8.28
CA LYS A 475 22.36 1.10 -9.63
C LYS A 475 21.19 0.90 -10.61
N ARG A 476 20.11 0.25 -10.16
CA ARG A 476 18.99 -0.14 -11.04
C ARG A 476 18.01 0.97 -11.30
N PHE A 477 17.66 1.74 -10.27
CA PHE A 477 16.59 2.73 -10.30
C PHE A 477 17.09 4.16 -10.13
N ASN A 478 18.40 4.35 -9.98
CA ASN A 478 19.03 5.63 -9.67
C ASN A 478 18.39 6.28 -8.42
N TYR A 479 18.17 5.47 -7.39
CA TYR A 479 17.50 5.89 -6.18
C TYR A 479 18.24 5.40 -4.92
N ASP A 480 18.64 6.33 -4.03
CA ASP A 480 19.29 5.98 -2.76
C ASP A 480 18.24 5.73 -1.67
N MET A 481 18.30 4.55 -1.06
CA MET A 481 17.44 4.16 0.06
C MET A 481 18.02 4.56 1.42
N GLU A 482 19.18 5.19 1.49
CA GLU A 482 19.67 5.72 2.76
C GLU A 482 18.75 6.82 3.27
N ARG A 483 18.51 6.79 4.57
CA ARG A 483 17.68 7.79 5.22
C ARG A 483 18.49 8.51 6.27
N THR A 484 18.84 9.73 5.92
CA THR A 484 19.42 10.72 6.82
C THR A 484 18.54 11.96 6.79
N LYS A 485 18.74 12.84 7.76
CA LYS A 485 18.01 14.11 7.81
C LYS A 485 18.40 15.02 6.64
N GLU A 486 19.66 14.92 6.22
CA GLU A 486 20.27 15.75 5.17
C GLU A 486 19.76 15.37 3.78
N ASN A 487 19.36 14.11 3.56
CA ASN A 487 18.84 13.66 2.26
C ASN A 487 17.31 13.65 2.16
N GLU A 488 16.61 14.23 3.15
CA GLU A 488 15.17 14.44 3.04
C GLU A 488 14.86 15.48 1.95
N PRO A 489 14.02 15.15 0.95
CA PRO A 489 13.62 16.09 -0.09
C PRO A 489 12.98 17.34 0.54
N PRO A 490 13.36 18.56 0.13
CA PRO A 490 12.77 19.76 0.68
C PRO A 490 11.29 19.86 0.29
N PHE A 491 10.45 20.09 1.27
CA PHE A 491 9.03 20.40 1.05
C PHE A 491 8.91 21.89 0.66
N LYS A 492 8.82 22.14 -0.65
CA LYS A 492 8.63 23.49 -1.21
C LYS A 492 7.30 23.58 -1.95
#